data_d7478aafe1daebd5707eeca64680a7b8
#
_entry.id   d7478aafe1daebd5707eeca64680a7b8
#
_cell.length_a   1.000
_cell.length_b   1.000
_cell.length_c   1.000
_cell.angle_alpha   90.00
_cell.angle_beta   90.00
_cell.angle_gamma   90.00
#
_symmetry.space_group_name_H-M   'P 1'
#
loop_
_entity.id
_entity.type
_entity.pdbx_description
1 polymer ?
#
loop_
_entity_poly.entity_id
_entity_poly.type
_entity_poly.pdbx_seq_one_letter_code
_entity_poly.pdbx_strand_id
1 'polypeptide(L)'
;MNKVENRAERFFQQMQGKRVAFCGIGGSNLPLIKIFAQRGAVVSARDRRGYQQVQQAAELEKMGVRLVLGDGYLQDLTEEVVFRTPGMPYHLPELDAARRRGAAVTSEMEVFMDLCPCKVYGVTGSDGKTTTTTILARMLAAAGKKVHLGGNIGRPLLPDIWQIGPDDVAVVELSSFQLTMMTCRPHVAVITNVAPNHLDWHTDMAEYTDAKRNIVRYQQASDRAVLNADNTITQGFSEGLRSDVFRFSRLHEVERGTYLGQDGTLYGRDGGE
;
A
#
# COMPACT_ATOMS: atom_id res chain seq x y z
N MET A 1 15.57 -23.36 -6.71
CA MET A 1 14.36 -22.51 -6.81
C MET A 1 13.87 -22.23 -5.40
N ASN A 2 13.93 -20.97 -5.00
CA ASN A 2 13.61 -20.53 -3.64
C ASN A 2 12.10 -20.55 -3.39
N LYS A 3 11.66 -20.94 -2.17
CA LYS A 3 10.22 -20.98 -1.78
C LYS A 3 9.45 -19.67 -2.06
N VAL A 4 10.15 -18.58 -2.25
CA VAL A 4 9.62 -17.23 -2.43
C VAL A 4 9.24 -16.95 -3.89
N GLU A 5 10.07 -17.34 -4.87
CA GLU A 5 9.70 -17.30 -6.30
C GLU A 5 8.38 -18.00 -6.57
N ASN A 6 8.06 -18.98 -5.75
CA ASN A 6 6.88 -19.78 -5.86
C ASN A 6 5.55 -19.04 -5.49
N ARG A 7 5.53 -17.99 -4.65
CA ARG A 7 4.28 -17.30 -4.25
C ARG A 7 3.77 -16.35 -5.34
N ALA A 8 4.63 -15.48 -5.84
CA ALA A 8 4.26 -14.57 -6.91
C ALA A 8 3.92 -15.34 -8.20
N GLU A 9 4.75 -16.31 -8.57
CA GLU A 9 4.50 -17.14 -9.75
C GLU A 9 3.18 -17.90 -9.65
N ARG A 10 2.88 -18.52 -8.49
CA ARG A 10 1.59 -19.19 -8.25
C ARG A 10 0.42 -18.20 -8.34
N PHE A 11 0.54 -17.01 -7.80
CA PHE A 11 -0.50 -16.01 -7.90
C PHE A 11 -0.82 -15.68 -9.36
N PHE A 12 0.20 -15.38 -10.16
CA PHE A 12 -0.02 -15.06 -11.57
C PHE A 12 -0.49 -16.26 -12.40
N GLN A 13 -0.03 -17.47 -12.09
CA GLN A 13 -0.56 -18.70 -12.71
C GLN A 13 -2.05 -18.93 -12.40
N GLN A 14 -2.47 -18.63 -11.18
CA GLN A 14 -3.88 -18.69 -10.78
C GLN A 14 -4.76 -17.64 -11.49
N MET A 15 -4.16 -16.60 -12.04
CA MET A 15 -4.88 -15.57 -12.82
C MET A 15 -5.05 -15.96 -14.29
N GLN A 16 -4.33 -16.97 -14.79
CA GLN A 16 -4.48 -17.44 -16.17
C GLN A 16 -5.91 -17.92 -16.44
N GLY A 17 -6.51 -17.42 -17.51
CA GLY A 17 -7.90 -17.69 -17.87
C GLY A 17 -8.96 -16.99 -17.02
N LYS A 18 -8.60 -16.39 -15.87
CA LYS A 18 -9.54 -15.62 -15.05
C LYS A 18 -9.88 -14.29 -15.69
N ARG A 19 -11.12 -13.85 -15.45
CA ARG A 19 -11.57 -12.51 -15.82
C ARG A 19 -11.14 -11.53 -14.76
N VAL A 20 -10.30 -10.56 -15.16
CA VAL A 20 -9.71 -9.56 -14.26
C VAL A 20 -10.03 -8.15 -14.76
N ALA A 21 -10.67 -7.35 -13.93
CA ALA A 21 -10.91 -5.94 -14.21
C ALA A 21 -9.86 -5.06 -13.54
N PHE A 22 -9.39 -4.05 -14.25
CA PHE A 22 -8.59 -2.96 -13.70
C PHE A 22 -9.39 -1.66 -13.79
N CYS A 23 -9.84 -1.15 -12.65
CA CYS A 23 -10.60 0.08 -12.56
C CYS A 23 -9.66 1.27 -12.35
N GLY A 24 -9.47 2.05 -13.41
CA GLY A 24 -8.46 3.10 -13.58
C GLY A 24 -7.25 2.62 -14.37
N ILE A 25 -6.97 3.27 -15.51
CA ILE A 25 -5.79 3.02 -16.37
C ILE A 25 -4.74 4.08 -16.01
N GLY A 26 -4.26 4.03 -14.78
CA GLY A 26 -3.23 4.94 -14.26
C GLY A 26 -1.91 4.24 -13.97
N GLY A 27 -0.96 4.99 -13.38
CA GLY A 27 0.40 4.52 -13.11
C GLY A 27 0.48 3.21 -12.31
N SER A 28 -0.42 3.00 -11.36
CA SER A 28 -0.45 1.77 -10.55
C SER A 28 -0.92 0.55 -11.34
N ASN A 29 -1.99 0.69 -12.14
CA ASN A 29 -2.63 -0.43 -12.82
C ASN A 29 -2.07 -0.72 -14.21
N LEU A 30 -1.59 0.29 -14.95
CA LEU A 30 -1.17 0.12 -16.33
C LEU A 30 -0.08 -0.97 -16.54
N PRO A 31 0.98 -1.04 -15.73
CA PRO A 31 1.96 -2.12 -15.85
C PRO A 31 1.34 -3.50 -15.57
N LEU A 32 0.42 -3.59 -14.60
CA LEU A 32 -0.24 -4.84 -14.26
C LEU A 32 -1.20 -5.31 -15.36
N ILE A 33 -1.97 -4.39 -15.97
CA ILE A 33 -2.83 -4.70 -17.11
C ILE A 33 -2.03 -5.45 -18.18
N LYS A 34 -0.84 -4.95 -18.53
CA LYS A 34 0.05 -5.57 -19.50
C LYS A 34 0.55 -6.95 -19.05
N ILE A 35 1.02 -7.06 -17.81
CA ILE A 35 1.52 -8.33 -17.24
C ILE A 35 0.41 -9.38 -17.21
N PHE A 36 -0.79 -9.03 -16.75
CA PHE A 36 -1.90 -9.96 -16.66
C PHE A 36 -2.36 -10.45 -18.06
N ALA A 37 -2.45 -9.54 -19.03
CA ALA A 37 -2.77 -9.90 -20.40
C ALA A 37 -1.72 -10.83 -21.01
N GLN A 38 -0.42 -10.51 -20.85
CA GLN A 38 0.69 -11.34 -21.35
C GLN A 38 0.74 -12.73 -20.70
N ARG A 39 0.26 -12.85 -19.45
CA ARG A 39 0.20 -14.12 -18.72
C ARG A 39 -1.11 -14.88 -18.90
N GLY A 40 -1.96 -14.45 -19.85
CA GLY A 40 -3.15 -15.18 -20.26
C GLY A 40 -4.39 -14.97 -19.39
N ALA A 41 -4.46 -13.93 -18.58
CA ALA A 41 -5.70 -13.50 -17.95
C ALA A 41 -6.63 -12.85 -19.01
N VAL A 42 -7.95 -12.96 -18.82
CA VAL A 42 -8.94 -12.24 -19.62
C VAL A 42 -9.16 -10.86 -19.01
N VAL A 43 -8.45 -9.87 -19.52
CA VAL A 43 -8.34 -8.55 -18.89
C VAL A 43 -9.36 -7.57 -19.47
N SER A 44 -10.09 -6.86 -18.59
CA SER A 44 -10.79 -5.61 -18.91
C SER A 44 -10.09 -4.44 -18.22
N ALA A 45 -9.81 -3.38 -18.98
CA ALA A 45 -9.27 -2.12 -18.46
C ALA A 45 -10.37 -1.05 -18.55
N ARG A 46 -10.71 -0.47 -17.41
CA ARG A 46 -11.88 0.38 -17.22
C ARG A 46 -11.46 1.76 -16.73
N ASP A 47 -11.91 2.82 -17.38
CA ASP A 47 -11.57 4.20 -17.01
C ASP A 47 -12.68 5.19 -17.34
N ARG A 48 -12.85 6.20 -16.51
CA ARG A 48 -13.82 7.29 -16.76
C ARG A 48 -13.47 8.12 -18.00
N ARG A 49 -12.19 8.18 -18.35
CA ARG A 49 -11.73 8.87 -19.56
C ARG A 49 -12.20 8.15 -20.81
N GLY A 50 -12.50 8.93 -21.86
CA GLY A 50 -12.80 8.40 -23.17
C GLY A 50 -11.53 7.91 -23.90
N TYR A 51 -11.73 7.18 -25.00
CA TYR A 51 -10.66 6.53 -25.79
C TYR A 51 -9.51 7.49 -26.17
N GLN A 52 -9.82 8.70 -26.61
CA GLN A 52 -8.83 9.71 -27.03
C GLN A 52 -7.97 10.22 -25.86
N GLN A 53 -8.42 10.05 -24.63
CA GLN A 53 -7.75 10.51 -23.42
C GLN A 53 -6.88 9.43 -22.78
N VAL A 54 -7.01 8.19 -23.20
CA VAL A 54 -6.20 7.05 -22.74
C VAL A 54 -5.11 6.77 -23.77
N GLN A 55 -3.94 7.35 -23.57
CA GLN A 55 -2.81 7.27 -24.53
C GLN A 55 -2.46 5.84 -24.94
N GLN A 56 -2.64 4.86 -24.05
CA GLN A 56 -2.29 3.46 -24.27
C GLN A 56 -3.45 2.61 -24.82
N ALA A 57 -4.61 3.22 -25.13
CA ALA A 57 -5.81 2.47 -25.55
C ALA A 57 -5.53 1.51 -26.72
N ALA A 58 -4.96 2.01 -27.81
CA ALA A 58 -4.65 1.19 -28.99
C ALA A 58 -3.61 0.08 -28.71
N GLU A 59 -2.66 0.31 -27.81
CA GLU A 59 -1.70 -0.71 -27.39
C GLU A 59 -2.37 -1.82 -26.62
N LEU A 60 -3.23 -1.46 -25.65
CA LEU A 60 -3.96 -2.42 -24.82
C LEU A 60 -4.93 -3.28 -25.66
N GLU A 61 -5.63 -2.70 -26.63
CA GLU A 61 -6.49 -3.45 -27.54
C GLU A 61 -5.70 -4.46 -28.37
N LYS A 62 -4.52 -4.09 -28.88
CA LYS A 62 -3.63 -5.02 -29.61
C LYS A 62 -3.16 -6.18 -28.74
N MET A 63 -3.11 -6.00 -27.42
CA MET A 63 -2.81 -7.06 -26.47
C MET A 63 -4.02 -7.91 -26.08
N GLY A 64 -5.20 -7.68 -26.68
CA GLY A 64 -6.43 -8.39 -26.37
C GLY A 64 -7.15 -7.90 -25.11
N VAL A 65 -6.78 -6.73 -24.58
CA VAL A 65 -7.44 -6.14 -23.41
C VAL A 65 -8.76 -5.50 -23.85
N ARG A 66 -9.86 -5.86 -23.21
CA ARG A 66 -11.17 -5.21 -23.41
C ARG A 66 -11.16 -3.84 -22.73
N LEU A 67 -11.40 -2.78 -23.48
CA LEU A 67 -11.55 -1.44 -22.94
C LEU A 67 -13.02 -1.14 -22.61
N VAL A 68 -13.28 -0.58 -21.42
CA VAL A 68 -14.59 -0.08 -20.98
C VAL A 68 -14.37 1.36 -20.51
N LEU A 69 -14.69 2.32 -21.35
CA LEU A 69 -14.30 3.72 -21.17
C LEU A 69 -15.52 4.65 -21.12
N GLY A 70 -15.36 5.81 -20.45
CA GLY A 70 -16.39 6.81 -20.31
C GLY A 70 -17.26 6.63 -19.06
N ASP A 71 -18.39 7.33 -18.98
CA ASP A 71 -19.18 7.49 -17.75
C ASP A 71 -19.72 6.17 -17.16
N GLY A 72 -19.96 5.16 -17.95
CA GLY A 72 -20.45 3.85 -17.48
C GLY A 72 -19.36 2.83 -17.17
N TYR A 73 -18.10 3.22 -17.02
CA TYR A 73 -16.95 2.30 -16.96
C TYR A 73 -16.98 1.29 -15.80
N LEU A 74 -17.72 1.53 -14.73
CA LEU A 74 -17.90 0.59 -13.61
C LEU A 74 -19.17 -0.26 -13.74
N GLN A 75 -20.03 -0.01 -14.73
CA GLN A 75 -21.21 -0.83 -14.95
C GLN A 75 -20.82 -2.25 -15.36
N ASP A 76 -21.66 -3.21 -15.00
CA ASP A 76 -21.48 -4.63 -15.38
C ASP A 76 -20.09 -5.20 -15.06
N LEU A 77 -19.58 -4.91 -13.85
CA LEU A 77 -18.39 -5.54 -13.30
C LEU A 77 -18.66 -7.02 -13.02
N THR A 78 -18.49 -7.89 -14.00
CA THR A 78 -18.73 -9.35 -13.87
C THR A 78 -17.45 -10.16 -13.68
N GLU A 79 -16.33 -9.51 -13.61
CA GLU A 79 -15.01 -10.13 -13.45
C GLU A 79 -14.85 -10.75 -12.04
N GLU A 80 -14.02 -11.79 -11.96
CA GLU A 80 -13.76 -12.55 -10.72
C GLU A 80 -12.79 -11.82 -9.80
N VAL A 81 -11.89 -11.00 -10.38
CA VAL A 81 -10.92 -10.18 -9.66
C VAL A 81 -11.02 -8.74 -10.17
N VAL A 82 -11.08 -7.80 -9.26
CA VAL A 82 -11.20 -6.37 -9.59
C VAL A 82 -10.08 -5.60 -8.89
N PHE A 83 -9.16 -5.06 -9.66
CA PHE A 83 -8.13 -4.15 -9.17
C PHE A 83 -8.67 -2.72 -9.22
N ARG A 84 -8.79 -2.07 -8.06
CA ARG A 84 -9.14 -0.65 -7.98
C ARG A 84 -7.87 0.22 -7.91
N THR A 85 -7.91 1.42 -8.48
CA THR A 85 -6.88 2.42 -8.23
C THR A 85 -7.01 2.99 -6.81
N PRO A 86 -5.90 3.41 -6.14
CA PRO A 86 -5.95 3.90 -4.75
C PRO A 86 -6.92 5.05 -4.50
N GLY A 87 -7.03 6.00 -5.42
CA GLY A 87 -7.96 7.15 -5.31
C GLY A 87 -9.43 6.82 -5.54
N MET A 88 -9.78 5.58 -5.86
CA MET A 88 -11.18 5.14 -6.00
C MET A 88 -11.75 4.81 -4.62
N PRO A 89 -12.91 5.39 -4.23
CA PRO A 89 -13.56 5.04 -2.97
C PRO A 89 -13.76 3.53 -2.83
N TYR A 90 -13.57 3.03 -1.62
CA TYR A 90 -13.73 1.60 -1.35
C TYR A 90 -15.19 1.15 -1.48
N HIS A 91 -16.10 1.95 -0.95
CA HIS A 91 -17.55 1.74 -1.02
C HIS A 91 -18.14 2.49 -2.20
N LEU A 92 -18.13 1.85 -3.36
CA LEU A 92 -18.91 2.24 -4.52
C LEU A 92 -19.97 1.17 -4.79
N PRO A 93 -21.21 1.55 -5.16
CA PRO A 93 -22.29 0.57 -5.41
C PRO A 93 -21.88 -0.58 -6.32
N GLU A 94 -21.10 -0.29 -7.36
CA GLU A 94 -20.63 -1.28 -8.35
C GLU A 94 -19.59 -2.22 -7.74
N LEU A 95 -18.64 -1.70 -6.92
CA LEU A 95 -17.64 -2.52 -6.24
C LEU A 95 -18.30 -3.38 -5.14
N ASP A 96 -19.26 -2.83 -4.41
CA ASP A 96 -20.00 -3.57 -3.40
C ASP A 96 -20.88 -4.66 -4.05
N ALA A 97 -21.45 -4.38 -5.22
CA ALA A 97 -22.16 -5.38 -6.01
C ALA A 97 -21.21 -6.49 -6.49
N ALA A 98 -19.98 -6.14 -6.92
CA ALA A 98 -18.98 -7.13 -7.30
C ALA A 98 -18.59 -8.04 -6.11
N ARG A 99 -18.34 -7.45 -4.92
CA ARG A 99 -18.07 -8.22 -3.68
C ARG A 99 -19.20 -9.17 -3.31
N ARG A 100 -20.46 -8.70 -3.37
CA ARG A 100 -21.65 -9.55 -3.09
C ARG A 100 -21.77 -10.74 -4.06
N ARG A 101 -21.25 -10.62 -5.27
CA ARG A 101 -21.18 -11.72 -6.24
C ARG A 101 -19.98 -12.65 -6.03
N GLY A 102 -19.12 -12.38 -5.03
CA GLY A 102 -17.94 -13.17 -4.72
C GLY A 102 -16.68 -12.74 -5.47
N ALA A 103 -16.67 -11.58 -6.16
CA ALA A 103 -15.46 -11.06 -6.77
C ALA A 103 -14.46 -10.59 -5.71
N ALA A 104 -13.20 -10.93 -5.91
CA ALA A 104 -12.09 -10.40 -5.10
C ALA A 104 -11.79 -8.96 -5.55
N VAL A 105 -12.14 -7.98 -4.72
CA VAL A 105 -11.82 -6.55 -4.98
C VAL A 105 -10.56 -6.20 -4.20
N THR A 106 -9.51 -5.81 -4.90
CA THR A 106 -8.16 -5.58 -4.35
C THR A 106 -7.50 -4.37 -5.00
N SER A 107 -6.25 -4.12 -4.66
CA SER A 107 -5.37 -3.12 -5.27
C SER A 107 -3.96 -3.68 -5.52
N GLU A 108 -3.18 -2.97 -6.32
CA GLU A 108 -1.77 -3.30 -6.57
C GLU A 108 -1.00 -3.46 -5.25
N MET A 109 -1.16 -2.52 -4.32
CA MET A 109 -0.44 -2.50 -3.06
C MET A 109 -0.88 -3.61 -2.11
N GLU A 110 -2.17 -3.96 -2.06
CA GLU A 110 -2.66 -5.09 -1.25
C GLU A 110 -2.03 -6.41 -1.73
N VAL A 111 -2.05 -6.66 -3.03
CA VAL A 111 -1.42 -7.86 -3.60
C VAL A 111 0.10 -7.85 -3.42
N PHE A 112 0.75 -6.68 -3.57
CA PHE A 112 2.17 -6.56 -3.29
C PHE A 112 2.50 -6.92 -1.84
N MET A 113 1.78 -6.38 -0.86
CA MET A 113 1.99 -6.66 0.55
C MET A 113 1.84 -8.14 0.89
N ASP A 114 0.89 -8.82 0.26
CA ASP A 114 0.66 -10.26 0.45
C ASP A 114 1.77 -11.11 -0.16
N LEU A 115 2.33 -10.70 -1.28
CA LEU A 115 3.31 -11.49 -2.04
C LEU A 115 4.76 -11.14 -1.73
N CYS A 116 5.02 -9.96 -1.14
CA CYS A 116 6.37 -9.46 -0.92
C CYS A 116 7.22 -10.46 -0.11
N PRO A 117 8.38 -10.88 -0.66
CA PRO A 117 9.21 -11.89 -0.03
C PRO A 117 10.10 -11.37 1.08
N CYS A 118 10.33 -10.05 1.11
CA CYS A 118 11.26 -9.42 2.03
C CYS A 118 10.54 -8.65 3.15
N LYS A 119 11.31 -8.10 4.08
CA LYS A 119 10.76 -7.23 5.12
C LYS A 119 10.22 -5.95 4.52
N VAL A 120 8.99 -5.58 4.92
CA VAL A 120 8.35 -4.34 4.50
C VAL A 120 8.37 -3.33 5.64
N TYR A 121 8.83 -2.13 5.32
CA TYR A 121 8.78 -0.93 6.16
C TYR A 121 7.70 -0.02 5.58
N GLY A 122 6.59 0.12 6.30
CA GLY A 122 5.46 0.94 5.88
C GLY A 122 5.47 2.29 6.61
N VAL A 123 5.26 3.37 5.86
CA VAL A 123 5.21 4.74 6.43
C VAL A 123 3.88 5.37 6.05
N THR A 124 3.15 5.88 7.05
CA THR A 124 1.95 6.69 6.87
C THR A 124 1.95 7.92 7.77
N GLY A 125 0.95 8.76 7.61
CA GLY A 125 0.72 9.98 8.40
C GLY A 125 -0.03 11.02 7.58
N SER A 126 -0.41 12.12 8.20
CA SER A 126 -0.96 13.27 7.48
C SER A 126 0.15 13.99 6.72
N ASP A 127 1.24 14.32 7.41
CA ASP A 127 2.39 15.02 6.86
C ASP A 127 3.68 14.24 7.07
N GLY A 128 4.72 14.57 6.32
CA GLY A 128 6.07 14.01 6.46
C GLY A 128 6.26 12.59 5.92
N LYS A 129 5.26 11.94 5.35
CA LYS A 129 5.34 10.59 4.78
C LYS A 129 6.49 10.45 3.78
N THR A 130 6.47 11.23 2.73
CA THR A 130 7.44 11.17 1.62
C THR A 130 8.86 11.42 2.09
N THR A 131 9.05 12.41 2.95
CA THR A 131 10.36 12.73 3.54
C THR A 131 10.87 11.55 4.37
N THR A 132 10.05 11.03 5.28
CA THR A 132 10.41 9.92 6.16
C THR A 132 10.71 8.65 5.35
N THR A 133 9.86 8.32 4.38
CA THR A 133 10.04 7.15 3.50
C THR A 133 11.34 7.25 2.71
N THR A 134 11.62 8.43 2.15
CA THR A 134 12.83 8.67 1.35
C THR A 134 14.10 8.59 2.20
N ILE A 135 14.10 9.21 3.40
CA ILE A 135 15.23 9.16 4.33
C ILE A 135 15.49 7.72 4.78
N LEU A 136 14.44 7.02 5.19
CA LEU A 136 14.55 5.62 5.62
C LEU A 136 15.12 4.73 4.50
N ALA A 137 14.63 4.89 3.27
CA ALA A 137 15.15 4.13 2.13
C ALA A 137 16.64 4.41 1.90
N ARG A 138 17.07 5.68 1.98
CA ARG A 138 18.48 6.06 1.84
C ARG A 138 19.35 5.51 2.98
N MET A 139 18.88 5.55 4.21
CA MET A 139 19.60 5.00 5.37
C MET A 139 19.81 3.48 5.23
N LEU A 140 18.76 2.74 4.84
CA LEU A 140 18.85 1.30 4.62
C LEU A 140 19.79 0.96 3.46
N ALA A 141 19.75 1.75 2.37
CA ALA A 141 20.69 1.58 1.26
C ALA A 141 22.15 1.86 1.69
N ALA A 142 22.38 2.91 2.47
CA ALA A 142 23.70 3.22 3.03
C ALA A 142 24.20 2.12 4.00
N ALA A 143 23.28 1.42 4.67
CA ALA A 143 23.57 0.24 5.47
C ALA A 143 23.75 -1.06 4.64
N GLY A 144 23.88 -0.95 3.32
CA GLY A 144 24.17 -2.08 2.41
C GLY A 144 22.95 -2.92 2.04
N LYS A 145 21.71 -2.48 2.31
CA LYS A 145 20.51 -3.19 1.88
C LYS A 145 20.13 -2.83 0.45
N LYS A 146 19.68 -3.82 -0.32
CA LYS A 146 18.99 -3.57 -1.58
C LYS A 146 17.56 -3.14 -1.26
N VAL A 147 17.23 -1.89 -1.61
CA VAL A 147 15.97 -1.24 -1.22
C VAL A 147 15.04 -1.10 -2.41
N HIS A 148 13.78 -1.51 -2.22
CA HIS A 148 12.68 -1.30 -3.16
C HIS A 148 11.75 -0.23 -2.58
N LEU A 149 11.75 0.95 -3.20
CA LEU A 149 10.97 2.11 -2.77
C LEU A 149 9.73 2.26 -3.63
N GLY A 150 8.55 2.36 -3.01
CA GLY A 150 7.30 2.54 -3.73
C GLY A 150 6.08 2.87 -2.85
N GLY A 151 4.91 2.52 -3.33
CA GLY A 151 3.63 2.83 -2.68
C GLY A 151 2.95 4.06 -3.27
N ASN A 152 2.56 5.00 -2.42
CA ASN A 152 1.96 6.28 -2.86
C ASN A 152 2.96 7.20 -3.56
N ILE A 153 4.23 6.87 -3.56
CA ILE A 153 5.32 7.55 -4.24
C ILE A 153 6.09 6.59 -5.14
N GLY A 154 6.82 7.15 -6.10
CA GLY A 154 7.65 6.36 -7.00
C GLY A 154 6.84 5.55 -8.00
N ARG A 155 7.18 4.26 -8.13
CA ARG A 155 6.55 3.32 -9.05
C ARG A 155 5.84 2.19 -8.31
N PRO A 156 4.83 1.54 -8.94
CA PRO A 156 4.22 0.35 -8.36
C PRO A 156 5.26 -0.76 -8.22
N LEU A 157 5.18 -1.53 -7.14
CA LEU A 157 6.18 -2.55 -6.81
C LEU A 157 5.77 -3.96 -7.26
N LEU A 158 4.48 -4.24 -7.36
CA LEU A 158 4.00 -5.55 -7.79
C LEU A 158 4.48 -5.95 -9.21
N PRO A 159 4.58 -5.03 -10.19
CA PRO A 159 5.16 -5.36 -11.50
C PRO A 159 6.60 -5.88 -11.44
N ASP A 160 7.36 -5.48 -10.43
CA ASP A 160 8.76 -5.85 -10.25
C ASP A 160 8.96 -6.94 -9.17
N ILE A 161 7.91 -7.59 -8.71
CA ILE A 161 7.93 -8.55 -7.59
C ILE A 161 8.99 -9.66 -7.75
N TRP A 162 9.28 -10.07 -8.98
CA TRP A 162 10.29 -11.08 -9.30
C TRP A 162 11.75 -10.62 -9.10
N GLN A 163 11.97 -9.30 -8.99
CA GLN A 163 13.29 -8.71 -8.76
C GLN A 163 13.60 -8.56 -7.27
N ILE A 164 12.62 -8.84 -6.42
CA ILE A 164 12.70 -8.68 -4.96
C ILE A 164 13.10 -10.01 -4.32
N GLY A 165 14.27 -10.02 -3.68
CA GLY A 165 14.78 -11.17 -2.94
C GLY A 165 14.37 -11.15 -1.45
N PRO A 166 14.47 -12.28 -0.74
CA PRO A 166 14.10 -12.38 0.68
C PRO A 166 14.99 -11.54 1.62
N ASP A 167 16.21 -11.24 1.21
CA ASP A 167 17.18 -10.44 2.00
C ASP A 167 17.13 -8.94 1.67
N ASP A 168 16.35 -8.56 0.64
CA ASP A 168 16.09 -7.18 0.27
C ASP A 168 15.18 -6.51 1.33
N VAL A 169 14.89 -5.24 1.15
CA VAL A 169 13.90 -4.52 1.95
C VAL A 169 12.98 -3.71 1.04
N ALA A 170 11.68 -3.70 1.34
CA ALA A 170 10.74 -2.81 0.71
C ALA A 170 10.39 -1.66 1.66
N VAL A 171 10.46 -0.43 1.18
CA VAL A 171 10.05 0.76 1.92
C VAL A 171 8.88 1.38 1.17
N VAL A 172 7.70 1.39 1.79
CA VAL A 172 6.47 1.79 1.14
C VAL A 172 5.81 2.98 1.84
N GLU A 173 5.50 4.02 1.08
CA GLU A 173 4.61 5.08 1.53
C GLU A 173 3.16 4.61 1.35
N LEU A 174 2.35 4.70 2.41
CA LEU A 174 0.96 4.30 2.39
C LEU A 174 0.04 5.49 2.71
N SER A 175 -0.84 5.84 1.77
CA SER A 175 -1.89 6.83 1.97
C SER A 175 -3.05 6.25 2.78
N SER A 176 -3.91 7.11 3.35
CA SER A 176 -5.15 6.66 3.97
C SER A 176 -6.06 5.90 2.98
N PHE A 177 -6.10 6.33 1.72
CA PHE A 177 -6.88 5.69 0.65
C PHE A 177 -6.45 4.25 0.36
N GLN A 178 -5.14 3.98 0.44
CA GLN A 178 -4.62 2.62 0.32
C GLN A 178 -4.91 1.79 1.58
N LEU A 179 -4.76 2.40 2.75
CA LEU A 179 -4.94 1.74 4.04
C LEU A 179 -6.40 1.45 4.40
N THR A 180 -7.36 2.19 3.83
CA THR A 180 -8.78 1.93 4.06
C THR A 180 -9.11 0.48 3.71
N MET A 181 -9.53 -0.30 4.70
CA MET A 181 -9.86 -1.73 4.60
C MET A 181 -8.67 -2.66 4.24
N MET A 182 -7.45 -2.14 4.15
CA MET A 182 -6.25 -2.97 3.94
C MET A 182 -5.93 -3.77 5.20
N THR A 183 -5.73 -5.07 5.04
CA THR A 183 -5.33 -5.98 6.13
C THR A 183 -3.83 -6.26 6.14
N CYS A 184 -3.04 -5.32 5.64
CA CYS A 184 -1.60 -5.48 5.49
C CYS A 184 -0.86 -5.54 6.83
N ARG A 185 0.30 -6.17 6.81
CA ARG A 185 1.17 -6.35 7.96
C ARG A 185 2.61 -5.96 7.60
N PRO A 186 2.98 -4.65 7.65
CA PRO A 186 4.38 -4.27 7.57
C PRO A 186 5.15 -4.79 8.79
N HIS A 187 6.39 -5.25 8.57
CA HIS A 187 7.29 -5.68 9.66
C HIS A 187 7.70 -4.51 10.55
N VAL A 188 7.82 -3.31 9.97
CA VAL A 188 8.00 -2.05 10.68
C VAL A 188 6.98 -1.07 10.12
N ALA A 189 6.14 -0.50 10.97
CA ALA A 189 5.17 0.53 10.61
C ALA A 189 5.52 1.84 11.31
N VAL A 190 5.63 2.92 10.54
CA VAL A 190 5.89 4.28 11.05
C VAL A 190 4.67 5.14 10.81
N ILE A 191 4.18 5.79 11.86
CA ILE A 191 3.10 6.79 11.75
C ILE A 191 3.66 8.14 12.18
N THR A 192 3.83 9.05 11.22
CA THR A 192 4.48 10.36 11.45
C THR A 192 3.63 11.28 12.29
N ASN A 193 2.36 11.42 11.95
CA ASN A 193 1.34 12.19 12.68
C ASN A 193 -0.05 11.88 12.12
N VAL A 194 -1.09 12.27 12.84
CA VAL A 194 -2.47 12.35 12.34
C VAL A 194 -3.04 13.71 12.69
N ALA A 195 -3.37 14.48 11.66
CA ALA A 195 -4.01 15.79 11.74
C ALA A 195 -5.11 15.87 10.68
N PRO A 196 -6.12 16.74 10.81
CA PRO A 196 -7.19 16.89 9.84
C PRO A 196 -6.65 17.10 8.43
N ASN A 197 -7.00 16.18 7.52
CA ASN A 197 -6.64 16.23 6.09
C ASN A 197 -7.57 15.30 5.30
N HIS A 198 -7.79 15.57 4.01
CA HIS A 198 -8.58 14.73 3.12
C HIS A 198 -10.03 14.43 3.60
N LEU A 199 -10.66 15.38 4.31
CA LEU A 199 -12.04 15.25 4.78
C LEU A 199 -13.08 15.45 3.64
N ASP A 200 -12.62 15.79 2.46
CA ASP A 200 -13.37 15.76 1.21
C ASP A 200 -13.54 14.34 0.64
N TRP A 201 -12.73 13.40 1.09
CA TRP A 201 -12.77 12.00 0.64
C TRP A 201 -13.26 11.03 1.73
N HIS A 202 -12.78 11.19 2.96
CA HIS A 202 -13.25 10.46 4.13
C HIS A 202 -14.52 11.10 4.68
N THR A 203 -15.45 10.30 5.18
CA THR A 203 -16.69 10.79 5.77
C THR A 203 -16.45 11.70 6.98
N ASP A 204 -15.43 11.39 7.77
CA ASP A 204 -15.05 12.14 8.97
C ASP A 204 -13.61 11.83 9.42
N MET A 205 -13.19 12.48 10.50
CA MET A 205 -11.88 12.25 11.14
C MET A 205 -11.75 10.85 11.74
N ALA A 206 -12.84 10.22 12.14
CA ALA A 206 -12.79 8.88 12.72
C ALA A 206 -12.43 7.84 11.64
N GLU A 207 -13.07 7.90 10.48
CA GLU A 207 -12.73 7.05 9.32
C GLU A 207 -11.27 7.28 8.86
N TYR A 208 -10.86 8.55 8.75
CA TYR A 208 -9.48 8.89 8.36
C TYR A 208 -8.44 8.34 9.33
N THR A 209 -8.71 8.47 10.63
CA THR A 209 -7.85 7.96 11.71
C THR A 209 -7.80 6.44 11.71
N ASP A 210 -8.95 5.79 11.57
CA ASP A 210 -9.07 4.35 11.53
C ASP A 210 -8.36 3.75 10.30
N ALA A 211 -8.50 4.38 9.15
CA ALA A 211 -7.76 3.99 7.95
C ALA A 211 -6.25 3.98 8.19
N LYS A 212 -5.68 5.02 8.83
CA LYS A 212 -4.24 5.06 9.15
C LYS A 212 -3.83 4.03 10.21
N ARG A 213 -4.71 3.75 11.19
CA ARG A 213 -4.46 2.72 12.20
C ARG A 213 -4.29 1.32 11.59
N ASN A 214 -4.86 1.06 10.42
CA ASN A 214 -4.74 -0.24 9.74
C ASN A 214 -3.28 -0.65 9.48
N ILE A 215 -2.34 0.27 9.34
CA ILE A 215 -0.92 -0.05 9.13
C ILE A 215 -0.30 -0.83 10.30
N VAL A 216 -0.82 -0.65 11.52
CA VAL A 216 -0.35 -1.32 12.76
C VAL A 216 -1.33 -2.38 13.27
N ARG A 217 -2.59 -2.33 12.87
CA ARG A 217 -3.69 -3.14 13.41
C ARG A 217 -3.43 -4.65 13.35
N TYR A 218 -2.80 -5.11 12.28
CA TYR A 218 -2.59 -6.54 12.01
C TYR A 218 -1.18 -7.02 12.35
N GLN A 219 -0.33 -6.16 12.93
CA GLN A 219 1.01 -6.51 13.35
C GLN A 219 0.99 -7.58 14.46
N GLN A 220 2.07 -8.36 14.53
CA GLN A 220 2.29 -9.43 15.49
C GLN A 220 3.47 -9.06 16.41
N ALA A 221 3.74 -9.87 17.43
CA ALA A 221 4.81 -9.63 18.40
C ALA A 221 6.22 -9.52 17.78
N SER A 222 6.43 -10.07 16.59
CA SER A 222 7.68 -9.95 15.86
C SER A 222 7.83 -8.66 15.05
N ASP A 223 6.77 -7.86 14.96
CA ASP A 223 6.74 -6.61 14.19
C ASP A 223 6.96 -5.40 15.10
N ARG A 224 7.19 -4.23 14.51
CA ARG A 224 7.46 -2.99 15.25
C ARG A 224 6.55 -1.86 14.78
N ALA A 225 5.93 -1.18 15.73
CA ALA A 225 5.22 0.06 15.51
C ALA A 225 6.08 1.24 16.00
N VAL A 226 6.27 2.25 15.17
CA VAL A 226 7.00 3.48 15.50
C VAL A 226 6.01 4.63 15.47
N LEU A 227 5.68 5.17 16.64
CA LEU A 227 4.60 6.13 16.85
C LEU A 227 5.13 7.48 17.34
N ASN A 228 4.50 8.55 16.87
CA ASN A 228 4.80 9.90 17.33
C ASN A 228 4.21 10.15 18.73
N ALA A 229 5.05 10.35 19.72
CA ALA A 229 4.65 10.63 21.10
C ALA A 229 4.15 12.07 21.30
N ASP A 230 4.41 12.98 20.36
CA ASP A 230 3.94 14.37 20.40
C ASP A 230 2.54 14.55 19.81
N ASN A 231 1.95 13.49 19.25
CA ASN A 231 0.63 13.55 18.61
C ASN A 231 -0.37 12.65 19.36
N THR A 232 -1.38 13.25 19.96
CA THR A 232 -2.36 12.57 20.82
C THR A 232 -3.08 11.42 20.13
N ILE A 233 -3.39 11.55 18.83
CA ILE A 233 -4.08 10.49 18.08
C ILE A 233 -3.16 9.29 17.91
N THR A 234 -1.89 9.52 17.53
CA THR A 234 -0.93 8.41 17.33
C THR A 234 -0.56 7.72 18.64
N GLN A 235 -0.55 8.43 19.78
CA GLN A 235 -0.36 7.82 21.09
C GLN A 235 -1.43 6.75 21.37
N GLY A 236 -2.71 7.05 21.08
CA GLY A 236 -3.82 6.12 21.26
C GLY A 236 -3.73 4.86 20.38
N PHE A 237 -2.92 4.88 19.31
CA PHE A 237 -2.75 3.71 18.45
C PHE A 237 -1.97 2.56 19.11
N SER A 238 -1.24 2.84 20.20
CA SER A 238 -0.52 1.80 20.95
C SER A 238 -1.44 0.85 21.71
N GLU A 239 -2.68 1.25 21.96
CA GLU A 239 -3.63 0.43 22.71
C GLU A 239 -4.01 -0.85 21.96
N GLY A 240 -3.81 -2.00 22.62
CA GLY A 240 -4.15 -3.32 22.09
C GLY A 240 -3.24 -3.82 20.97
N LEU A 241 -2.13 -3.14 20.65
CA LEU A 241 -1.14 -3.65 19.70
C LEU A 241 -0.43 -4.88 20.27
N ARG A 242 -0.13 -5.82 19.38
CA ARG A 242 0.70 -6.99 19.70
C ARG A 242 2.17 -6.74 19.40
N SER A 243 2.46 -5.79 18.51
CA SER A 243 3.82 -5.45 18.09
C SER A 243 4.57 -4.68 19.16
N ASP A 244 5.89 -4.73 19.07
CA ASP A 244 6.79 -3.88 19.83
C ASP A 244 6.56 -2.42 19.47
N VAL A 245 6.32 -1.58 20.49
CA VAL A 245 6.05 -0.15 20.30
C VAL A 245 7.29 0.67 20.61
N PHE A 246 7.77 1.38 19.62
CA PHE A 246 8.78 2.43 19.73
C PHE A 246 8.12 3.80 19.56
N ARG A 247 8.68 4.81 20.22
CA ARG A 247 8.17 6.17 20.12
C ARG A 247 9.25 7.12 19.63
N PHE A 248 8.84 8.19 18.99
CA PHE A 248 9.72 9.32 18.76
C PHE A 248 9.05 10.60 19.24
N SER A 249 9.88 11.53 19.75
CA SER A 249 9.43 12.82 20.26
C SER A 249 10.45 13.94 19.98
N ARG A 250 9.93 15.11 19.74
CA ARG A 250 10.72 16.35 19.72
C ARG A 250 10.59 17.15 21.00
N LEU A 251 9.60 16.84 21.83
CA LEU A 251 9.18 17.66 22.96
C LEU A 251 9.62 17.09 24.31
N HIS A 252 9.76 15.77 24.40
CA HIS A 252 10.09 15.10 25.66
C HIS A 252 10.81 13.77 25.45
N GLU A 253 11.41 13.26 26.50
CA GLU A 253 12.04 11.94 26.51
C GLU A 253 11.01 10.83 26.34
N VAL A 254 11.44 9.73 25.74
CA VAL A 254 10.63 8.50 25.58
C VAL A 254 11.35 7.33 26.24
N GLU A 255 10.58 6.38 26.77
CA GLU A 255 11.13 5.19 27.42
C GLU A 255 11.82 4.26 26.40
N ARG A 256 11.24 4.13 25.21
CA ARG A 256 11.76 3.29 24.14
C ARG A 256 11.55 3.96 22.78
N GLY A 257 12.66 4.22 22.08
CA GLY A 257 12.64 4.91 20.78
C GLY A 257 13.66 6.01 20.68
N THR A 258 13.29 7.15 20.09
CA THR A 258 14.20 8.27 19.87
C THR A 258 13.56 9.58 20.29
N TYR A 259 14.37 10.50 20.83
CA TYR A 259 13.88 11.84 21.17
C TYR A 259 14.97 12.90 20.96
N LEU A 260 14.52 14.15 20.81
CA LEU A 260 15.40 15.30 20.73
C LEU A 260 15.64 15.83 22.16
N GLY A 261 16.88 15.80 22.61
CA GLY A 261 17.29 16.38 23.88
C GLY A 261 17.27 17.91 23.83
N GLN A 262 17.27 18.55 25.01
CA GLN A 262 17.29 20.02 25.15
C GLN A 262 18.55 20.65 24.55
N ASP A 263 19.64 19.87 24.46
CA ASP A 263 20.91 20.26 23.85
C ASP A 263 20.91 20.12 22.30
N GLY A 264 19.77 19.76 21.70
CA GLY A 264 19.63 19.54 20.26
C GLY A 264 20.19 18.19 19.76
N THR A 265 20.61 17.31 20.67
CA THR A 265 21.13 15.98 20.34
C THR A 265 19.97 14.98 20.19
N LEU A 266 20.08 14.08 19.19
CA LEU A 266 19.17 12.94 19.07
C LEU A 266 19.64 11.81 19.95
N TYR A 267 18.78 11.39 20.86
CA TYR A 267 18.99 10.25 21.75
C TYR A 267 18.17 9.05 21.33
N GLY A 268 18.73 7.86 21.50
CA GLY A 268 18.03 6.58 21.32
C GLY A 268 17.97 5.80 22.64
N ARG A 269 16.81 5.20 22.94
CA ARG A 269 16.63 4.28 24.08
C ARG A 269 16.01 3.00 23.60
N ASP A 270 16.49 1.85 24.08
CA ASP A 270 15.96 0.52 23.72
C ASP A 270 15.18 -0.14 24.88
N GLY A 271 14.74 0.65 25.87
CA GLY A 271 13.91 0.18 26.98
C GLY A 271 14.66 -0.66 28.05
N GLY A 272 16.00 -0.69 28.01
CA GLY A 272 16.84 -1.21 29.07
C GLY A 272 17.41 -0.07 29.92
N GLU A 273 17.60 -0.32 31.23
CA GLU A 273 18.24 0.61 32.18
C GLU A 273 19.62 1.07 31.68
#